data_b75ee27b8e4d83a9feb9bb0bc932d22a
#
_entry.id   b75ee27b8e4d83a9feb9bb0bc932d22a
#
_cell.length_a   1.000
_cell.length_b   1.000
_cell.length_c   1.000
_cell.angle_alpha   90.00
_cell.angle_beta   90.00
_cell.angle_gamma   90.00
#
_symmetry.space_group_name_H-M   'P 1'
#
loop_
_entity.id
_entity.type
_entity.pdbx_description
1 polymer ?
#
loop_
_entity_poly.entity_id
_entity_poly.type
_entity_poly.pdbx_seq_one_letter_code
_entity_poly.pdbx_strand_id
1 'polypeptide(L)'
;VTVALRRSWAKDLDAATLYELLKLRVEVFVVEQACPYPELDGRDLLAETRHFWLERPDGAVISTLRLMEEHAGGEKTFRIGRVCTRRSERGQGHTARLMAAALADVGDHPCRINAQTYLAEMYARHGFVVDGDEFVEDGIPHVPMVRRTTLEAGQQ
;
A
#
# COMPACT_ATOMS: atom_id res chain seq x y z
N VAL A 1 -7.64 -9.72 21.22
CA VAL A 1 -7.22 -10.68 20.20
C VAL A 1 -6.00 -10.16 19.48
N THR A 2 -4.91 -10.94 19.52
CA THR A 2 -3.65 -10.53 18.92
C THR A 2 -3.73 -10.57 17.38
N VAL A 3 -3.42 -9.45 16.76
CA VAL A 3 -3.33 -9.35 15.30
C VAL A 3 -1.86 -9.33 14.91
N ALA A 4 -1.43 -10.31 14.12
CA ALA A 4 -0.03 -10.45 13.72
C ALA A 4 0.25 -9.68 12.43
N LEU A 5 1.38 -8.95 12.43
CA LEU A 5 1.90 -8.33 11.21
C LEU A 5 2.81 -9.32 10.49
N ARG A 6 2.55 -9.52 9.21
CA ARG A 6 3.32 -10.40 8.33
C ARG A 6 3.88 -9.63 7.15
N ARG A 7 5.01 -10.10 6.63
CA ARG A 7 5.64 -9.57 5.44
C ARG A 7 6.19 -10.75 4.62
N SER A 8 6.02 -10.68 3.30
CA SER A 8 6.58 -11.70 2.43
C SER A 8 6.91 -11.12 1.05
N TRP A 9 8.03 -11.58 0.48
CA TRP A 9 8.28 -11.42 -0.94
C TRP A 9 7.21 -12.18 -1.72
N ALA A 10 6.86 -11.68 -2.90
CA ALA A 10 5.86 -12.32 -3.75
C ALA A 10 6.15 -13.80 -3.98
N LYS A 11 7.41 -14.14 -4.28
CA LYS A 11 7.83 -15.52 -4.55
C LYS A 11 7.66 -16.49 -3.37
N ASP A 12 7.60 -15.95 -2.15
CA ASP A 12 7.53 -16.76 -0.92
C ASP A 12 6.10 -16.90 -0.38
N LEU A 13 5.12 -16.26 -1.04
CA LEU A 13 3.73 -16.39 -0.66
C LEU A 13 3.19 -17.76 -1.06
N ASP A 14 2.49 -18.43 -0.15
CA ASP A 14 1.72 -19.60 -0.53
C ASP A 14 0.39 -19.19 -1.19
N ALA A 15 -0.24 -20.13 -1.88
CA ALA A 15 -1.47 -19.85 -2.62
C ALA A 15 -2.62 -19.43 -1.70
N ALA A 16 -2.72 -20.02 -0.51
CA ALA A 16 -3.79 -19.71 0.43
C ALA A 16 -3.67 -18.28 0.96
N THR A 17 -2.46 -17.83 1.32
CA THR A 17 -2.23 -16.46 1.77
C THR A 17 -2.49 -15.47 0.65
N LEU A 18 -1.97 -15.74 -0.54
CA LEU A 18 -2.21 -14.87 -1.71
C LEU A 18 -3.70 -14.74 -1.99
N TYR A 19 -4.44 -15.83 -1.94
CA TYR A 19 -5.88 -15.82 -2.13
C TYR A 19 -6.58 -14.90 -1.12
N GLU A 20 -6.23 -14.98 0.15
CA GLU A 20 -6.83 -14.13 1.20
C GLU A 20 -6.47 -12.66 1.02
N LEU A 21 -5.24 -12.32 0.61
CA LEU A 21 -4.84 -10.95 0.30
C LEU A 21 -5.68 -10.38 -0.85
N LEU A 22 -5.80 -11.13 -1.95
CA LEU A 22 -6.55 -10.69 -3.13
C LEU A 22 -8.05 -10.61 -2.85
N LYS A 23 -8.58 -11.53 -2.05
CA LYS A 23 -9.98 -11.51 -1.65
C LYS A 23 -10.33 -10.24 -0.90
N LEU A 24 -9.51 -9.83 0.08
CA LEU A 24 -9.72 -8.59 0.82
C LEU A 24 -9.67 -7.38 -0.13
N ARG A 25 -8.69 -7.34 -1.03
CA ARG A 25 -8.55 -6.24 -1.99
C ARG A 25 -9.77 -6.12 -2.90
N VAL A 26 -10.29 -7.23 -3.40
CA VAL A 26 -11.50 -7.22 -4.23
C VAL A 26 -12.71 -6.76 -3.42
N GLU A 27 -12.86 -7.21 -2.18
CA GLU A 27 -13.95 -6.78 -1.30
C GLU A 27 -13.95 -5.25 -1.10
N VAL A 28 -12.78 -4.64 -0.93
CA VAL A 28 -12.67 -3.20 -0.67
C VAL A 28 -12.71 -2.39 -1.96
N PHE A 29 -11.84 -2.69 -2.92
CA PHE A 29 -11.65 -1.83 -4.09
C PHE A 29 -12.69 -2.03 -5.17
N VAL A 30 -13.24 -3.23 -5.31
CA VAL A 30 -14.23 -3.53 -6.34
C VAL A 30 -15.64 -3.51 -5.77
N VAL A 31 -15.91 -4.29 -4.74
CA VAL A 31 -17.28 -4.45 -4.22
C VAL A 31 -17.70 -3.23 -3.41
N GLU A 32 -16.95 -2.87 -2.37
CA GLU A 32 -17.31 -1.75 -1.49
C GLU A 32 -17.34 -0.42 -2.24
N GLN A 33 -16.32 -0.15 -3.06
CA GLN A 33 -16.22 1.10 -3.83
C GLN A 33 -17.11 1.09 -5.09
N ALA A 34 -17.80 -0.02 -5.37
CA ALA A 34 -18.66 -0.17 -6.55
C ALA A 34 -17.90 0.21 -7.83
N CYS A 35 -16.66 -0.24 -7.96
CA CYS A 35 -15.76 0.13 -9.05
C CYS A 35 -15.29 -1.13 -9.81
N PRO A 36 -15.95 -1.50 -10.92
CA PRO A 36 -15.51 -2.63 -11.73
C PRO A 36 -14.27 -2.23 -12.54
N TYR A 37 -13.10 -2.67 -12.08
CA TYR A 37 -11.82 -2.42 -12.76
C TYR A 37 -10.90 -3.64 -12.54
N PRO A 38 -9.81 -3.78 -13.35
CA PRO A 38 -8.89 -4.89 -13.20
C PRO A 38 -8.00 -4.73 -11.96
N GLU A 39 -8.50 -5.16 -10.80
CA GLU A 39 -7.77 -5.09 -9.53
C GLU A 39 -6.46 -5.89 -9.59
N LEU A 40 -6.46 -7.03 -10.23
CA LEU A 40 -5.27 -7.84 -10.46
C LEU A 40 -4.57 -7.30 -11.71
N ASP A 41 -3.45 -6.61 -11.50
CA ASP A 41 -2.75 -5.85 -12.52
C ASP A 41 -1.46 -6.52 -13.00
N GLY A 42 -1.19 -7.75 -12.56
CA GLY A 42 0.02 -8.49 -12.92
C GLY A 42 1.25 -8.14 -12.08
N ARG A 43 1.15 -7.21 -11.14
CA ARG A 43 2.29 -6.74 -10.35
C ARG A 43 2.47 -7.47 -9.02
N ASP A 44 1.50 -8.27 -8.63
CA ASP A 44 1.52 -8.94 -7.32
C ASP A 44 2.60 -10.03 -7.21
N LEU A 45 3.03 -10.58 -8.34
CA LEU A 45 3.99 -11.69 -8.38
C LEU A 45 5.36 -11.29 -8.92
N LEU A 46 5.61 -9.99 -9.12
CA LEU A 46 6.91 -9.52 -9.59
C LEU A 46 7.99 -9.74 -8.53
N ALA A 47 9.22 -9.96 -8.98
CA ALA A 47 10.36 -10.24 -8.09
C ALA A 47 10.61 -9.13 -7.07
N GLU A 48 10.31 -7.87 -7.43
CA GLU A 48 10.53 -6.70 -6.59
C GLU A 48 9.34 -6.36 -5.71
N THR A 49 8.27 -7.17 -5.71
CA THR A 49 7.06 -6.91 -4.92
C THR A 49 7.12 -7.61 -3.58
N ARG A 50 6.76 -6.87 -2.54
CA ARG A 50 6.55 -7.39 -1.18
C ARG A 50 5.12 -7.11 -0.76
N HIS A 51 4.54 -8.04 -0.02
CA HIS A 51 3.23 -7.87 0.57
C HIS A 51 3.35 -7.77 2.08
N PHE A 52 2.63 -6.84 2.66
CA PHE A 52 2.48 -6.67 4.11
C PHE A 52 1.02 -6.86 4.45
N TRP A 53 0.74 -7.57 5.53
CA TRP A 53 -0.64 -7.76 5.97
C TRP A 53 -0.73 -7.99 7.47
N LEU A 54 -1.93 -7.78 7.97
CA LEU A 54 -2.29 -8.11 9.33
C LEU A 54 -3.27 -9.25 9.30
N GLU A 55 -3.03 -10.27 10.13
CA GLU A 55 -3.90 -11.43 10.20
C GLU A 55 -4.30 -11.76 11.64
N ARG A 56 -5.50 -12.28 11.77
CA ARG A 56 -6.00 -12.82 13.02
C ARG A 56 -5.46 -14.24 13.22
N PRO A 57 -5.55 -14.79 14.47
CA PRO A 57 -5.10 -16.15 14.74
C PRO A 57 -5.74 -17.24 13.87
N ASP A 58 -6.94 -17.01 13.36
CA ASP A 58 -7.64 -17.91 12.44
C ASP A 58 -7.15 -17.81 10.99
N GLY A 59 -6.19 -16.94 10.72
CA GLY A 59 -5.66 -16.71 9.37
C GLY A 59 -6.40 -15.67 8.54
N ALA A 60 -7.46 -15.06 9.07
CA ALA A 60 -8.20 -14.04 8.34
C ALA A 60 -7.33 -12.78 8.15
N VAL A 61 -7.17 -12.34 6.91
CA VAL A 61 -6.46 -11.10 6.58
C VAL A 61 -7.41 -9.93 6.73
N ILE A 62 -7.04 -8.95 7.56
CA ILE A 62 -7.88 -7.80 7.88
C ILE A 62 -7.37 -6.48 7.30
N SER A 63 -6.11 -6.41 6.92
CA SER A 63 -5.51 -5.22 6.33
C SER A 63 -4.29 -5.63 5.51
N THR A 64 -4.02 -4.94 4.41
CA THR A 64 -2.87 -5.25 3.55
C THR A 64 -2.37 -4.01 2.81
N LEU A 65 -1.13 -4.06 2.37
CA LEU A 65 -0.56 -3.15 1.38
C LEU A 65 0.48 -3.89 0.53
N ARG A 66 0.78 -3.30 -0.62
CA ARG A 66 1.80 -3.80 -1.53
C ARG A 66 2.94 -2.78 -1.62
N LEU A 67 4.17 -3.23 -1.47
CA LEU A 67 5.39 -2.41 -1.61
C LEU A 67 6.19 -2.91 -2.82
N MET A 68 6.43 -2.03 -3.77
CA MET A 68 7.18 -2.36 -4.99
C MET A 68 8.45 -1.52 -5.08
N GLU A 69 9.56 -2.16 -5.46
CA GLU A 69 10.77 -1.45 -5.83
C GLU A 69 10.66 -1.00 -7.27
N GLU A 70 11.06 0.23 -7.54
CA GLU A 70 11.10 0.79 -8.87
C GLU A 70 12.48 1.42 -9.09
N HIS A 71 12.90 1.50 -10.35
CA HIS A 71 14.14 2.18 -10.73
C HIS A 71 13.81 3.31 -11.70
N ALA A 72 14.14 4.53 -11.30
CA ALA A 72 13.93 5.74 -12.11
C ALA A 72 15.25 6.47 -12.27
N GLY A 73 15.73 6.61 -13.51
CA GLY A 73 17.01 7.27 -13.79
C GLY A 73 18.20 6.65 -13.08
N GLY A 74 18.21 5.34 -12.91
CA GLY A 74 19.26 4.61 -12.21
C GLY A 74 19.16 4.65 -10.69
N GLU A 75 18.16 5.34 -10.14
CA GLU A 75 17.93 5.44 -8.71
C GLU A 75 16.85 4.45 -8.27
N LYS A 76 17.11 3.78 -7.13
CA LYS A 76 16.12 2.91 -6.50
C LYS A 76 15.09 3.74 -5.76
N THR A 77 13.83 3.54 -6.10
CA THR A 77 12.69 4.15 -5.43
C THR A 77 11.68 3.07 -5.04
N PHE A 78 10.70 3.44 -4.25
CA PHE A 78 9.64 2.53 -3.83
C PHE A 78 8.27 3.10 -4.16
N ARG A 79 7.31 2.21 -4.34
CA ARG A 79 5.90 2.58 -4.48
C ARG A 79 5.06 1.72 -3.55
N ILE A 80 4.22 2.37 -2.76
CA ILE A 80 3.19 1.71 -1.96
C ILE A 80 1.87 1.80 -2.71
N GLY A 81 1.13 0.71 -2.74
CA GLY A 81 -0.18 0.68 -3.36
C GLY A 81 -1.07 -0.39 -2.74
N ARG A 82 -2.31 -0.44 -3.18
CA ARG A 82 -3.30 -1.43 -2.72
C ARG A 82 -3.44 -1.45 -1.20
N VAL A 83 -3.40 -0.27 -0.58
CA VAL A 83 -3.57 -0.12 0.87
C VAL A 83 -5.04 -0.24 1.20
N CYS A 84 -5.42 -1.22 1.99
CA CYS A 84 -6.82 -1.37 2.40
C CYS A 84 -6.96 -2.10 3.72
N THR A 85 -8.08 -1.80 4.41
CA THR A 85 -8.46 -2.45 5.64
C THR A 85 -9.92 -2.89 5.52
N ARG A 86 -10.22 -4.11 5.98
CA ARG A 86 -11.59 -4.61 6.02
C ARG A 86 -12.49 -3.62 6.73
N ARG A 87 -13.66 -3.37 6.17
CA ARG A 87 -14.57 -2.34 6.67
C ARG A 87 -14.86 -2.46 8.16
N SER A 88 -15.11 -3.67 8.65
CA SER A 88 -15.42 -3.92 10.05
C SER A 88 -14.23 -3.71 11.00
N GLU A 89 -13.02 -3.57 10.47
CA GLU A 89 -11.79 -3.45 11.24
C GLU A 89 -11.16 -2.05 11.20
N ARG A 90 -11.83 -1.08 10.58
CA ARG A 90 -11.32 0.29 10.45
C ARG A 90 -11.38 1.05 11.77
N GLY A 91 -10.55 2.12 11.87
CA GLY A 91 -10.49 2.94 13.07
C GLY A 91 -9.69 2.35 14.22
N GLN A 92 -8.87 1.32 13.97
CA GLN A 92 -8.10 0.63 14.99
C GLN A 92 -6.58 0.75 14.78
N GLY A 93 -6.13 1.62 13.88
CA GLY A 93 -4.71 1.87 13.63
C GLY A 93 -4.02 0.81 12.77
N HIS A 94 -4.74 -0.05 12.10
CA HIS A 94 -4.14 -1.12 11.28
C HIS A 94 -3.34 -0.58 10.10
N THR A 95 -3.89 0.37 9.35
CA THR A 95 -3.19 0.99 8.24
C THR A 95 -1.91 1.67 8.69
N ALA A 96 -1.94 2.41 9.80
CA ALA A 96 -0.76 3.08 10.36
C ALA A 96 0.33 2.06 10.72
N ARG A 97 -0.04 0.92 11.27
CA ARG A 97 0.89 -0.16 11.62
C ARG A 97 1.56 -0.74 10.38
N LEU A 98 0.79 -0.99 9.32
CA LEU A 98 1.33 -1.48 8.05
C LEU A 98 2.24 -0.45 7.39
N MET A 99 1.82 0.82 7.36
CA MET A 99 2.62 1.90 6.77
C MET A 99 3.96 2.04 7.49
N ALA A 100 3.99 2.00 8.82
CA ALA A 100 5.22 2.07 9.58
C ALA A 100 6.18 0.92 9.22
N ALA A 101 5.67 -0.29 9.10
CA ALA A 101 6.48 -1.46 8.74
C ALA A 101 7.03 -1.34 7.30
N ALA A 102 6.19 -0.93 6.34
CA ALA A 102 6.62 -0.74 4.96
C ALA A 102 7.68 0.35 4.83
N LEU A 103 7.48 1.49 5.52
CA LEU A 103 8.43 2.61 5.47
C LEU A 103 9.75 2.26 6.15
N ALA A 104 9.76 1.37 7.12
CA ALA A 104 11.01 0.85 7.68
C ALA A 104 11.81 0.07 6.63
N ASP A 105 11.15 -0.69 5.76
CA ASP A 105 11.80 -1.38 4.64
C ASP A 105 12.30 -0.40 3.57
N VAL A 106 11.56 0.68 3.32
CA VAL A 106 11.96 1.72 2.35
C VAL A 106 13.24 2.42 2.80
N GLY A 107 13.38 2.68 4.09
CA GLY A 107 14.55 3.39 4.63
C GLY A 107 14.66 4.80 4.06
N ASP A 108 15.86 5.15 3.55
CA ASP A 108 16.16 6.48 3.04
C ASP A 108 15.83 6.68 1.56
N HIS A 109 15.26 5.67 0.91
CA HIS A 109 14.88 5.81 -0.49
C HIS A 109 13.58 6.61 -0.64
N PRO A 110 13.40 7.33 -1.76
CA PRO A 110 12.11 7.95 -2.04
C PRO A 110 10.99 6.90 -2.14
N CYS A 111 9.82 7.25 -1.66
CA CYS A 111 8.64 6.39 -1.74
C CYS A 111 7.47 7.18 -2.31
N ARG A 112 6.79 6.62 -3.30
CA ARG A 112 5.67 7.24 -3.99
C ARG A 112 4.37 6.49 -3.73
N ILE A 113 3.27 7.22 -3.79
CA ILE A 113 1.94 6.66 -3.69
C ILE A 113 0.98 7.49 -4.54
N ASN A 114 0.04 6.83 -5.22
CA ASN A 114 -1.09 7.49 -5.84
C ASN A 114 -2.27 7.37 -4.88
N ALA A 115 -2.46 8.39 -4.06
CA ALA A 115 -3.46 8.37 -3.00
C ALA A 115 -4.84 8.74 -3.55
N GLN A 116 -5.89 8.00 -3.16
CA GLN A 116 -7.23 8.52 -3.33
C GLN A 116 -7.30 9.85 -2.59
N THR A 117 -7.78 10.90 -3.24
CA THR A 117 -7.64 12.30 -2.76
C THR A 117 -8.17 12.48 -1.34
N TYR A 118 -9.27 11.82 -0.99
CA TYR A 118 -9.86 11.93 0.35
C TYR A 118 -8.98 11.33 1.46
N LEU A 119 -7.95 10.55 1.12
CA LEU A 119 -7.01 9.95 2.07
C LEU A 119 -5.67 10.70 2.15
N ALA A 120 -5.50 11.79 1.40
CA ALA A 120 -4.22 12.50 1.33
C ALA A 120 -3.70 12.95 2.71
N GLU A 121 -4.58 13.42 3.59
CA GLU A 121 -4.17 13.84 4.95
C GLU A 121 -3.66 12.66 5.78
N MET A 122 -4.24 11.49 5.62
CA MET A 122 -3.78 10.30 6.31
C MET A 122 -2.35 9.95 5.88
N TYR A 123 -2.06 10.00 4.57
CA TYR A 123 -0.71 9.75 4.09
C TYR A 123 0.27 10.87 4.47
N ALA A 124 -0.18 12.11 4.56
CA ALA A 124 0.66 13.23 5.01
C ALA A 124 1.20 12.99 6.42
N ARG A 125 0.46 12.31 7.28
CA ARG A 125 0.92 11.96 8.64
C ARG A 125 2.08 10.96 8.61
N HIS A 126 2.29 10.27 7.50
CA HIS A 126 3.42 9.35 7.30
C HIS A 126 4.58 9.99 6.54
N GLY A 127 4.54 11.31 6.34
CA GLY A 127 5.63 12.05 5.70
C GLY A 127 5.47 12.23 4.20
N PHE A 128 4.35 11.85 3.62
CA PHE A 128 4.07 12.07 2.20
C PHE A 128 3.60 13.49 1.94
N VAL A 129 4.05 14.06 0.83
CA VAL A 129 3.61 15.38 0.35
C VAL A 129 3.09 15.24 -1.08
N VAL A 130 2.16 16.11 -1.45
CA VAL A 130 1.62 16.14 -2.82
C VAL A 130 2.72 16.47 -3.82
N ASP A 131 2.81 15.72 -4.90
CA ASP A 131 3.88 15.80 -5.90
C ASP A 131 3.30 15.77 -7.33
N GLY A 132 2.26 16.50 -7.57
CA GLY A 132 1.63 16.61 -8.88
C GLY A 132 0.15 16.93 -8.81
N ASP A 133 -0.46 17.03 -9.99
CA ASP A 133 -1.85 17.38 -10.12
C ASP A 133 -2.78 16.21 -9.81
N GLU A 134 -3.97 16.52 -9.31
CA GLU A 134 -5.04 15.55 -9.13
C GLU A 134 -5.43 14.95 -10.48
N PHE A 135 -5.71 13.66 -10.49
CA PHE A 135 -6.16 12.93 -11.68
C PHE A 135 -7.26 11.94 -11.29
N VAL A 136 -8.04 11.51 -12.28
CA VAL A 136 -9.09 10.53 -12.08
C VAL A 136 -8.62 9.19 -12.63
N GLU A 137 -8.69 8.14 -11.80
CA GLU A 137 -8.38 6.77 -12.18
C GLU A 137 -9.56 5.88 -11.77
N ASP A 138 -10.11 5.17 -12.73
CA ASP A 138 -11.28 4.31 -12.53
C ASP A 138 -12.45 5.06 -11.85
N GLY A 139 -12.66 6.31 -12.24
CA GLY A 139 -13.73 7.15 -11.71
C GLY A 139 -13.47 7.74 -10.31
N ILE A 140 -12.31 7.50 -9.72
CA ILE A 140 -11.98 7.95 -8.37
C ILE A 140 -10.88 9.01 -8.45
N PRO A 141 -11.04 10.20 -7.82
CA PRO A 141 -9.98 11.20 -7.75
C PRO A 141 -8.78 10.72 -6.97
N HIS A 142 -7.59 10.91 -7.54
CA HIS A 142 -6.31 10.56 -6.94
C HIS A 142 -5.35 11.75 -6.97
N VAL A 143 -4.38 11.76 -6.09
CA VAL A 143 -3.29 12.72 -6.09
C VAL A 143 -1.96 11.99 -5.91
N PRO A 144 -0.94 12.30 -6.75
CA PRO A 144 0.38 11.71 -6.55
C PRO A 144 1.04 12.32 -5.32
N MET A 145 1.64 11.47 -4.50
CA MET A 145 2.35 11.90 -3.29
C MET A 145 3.72 11.23 -3.23
N VAL A 146 4.67 11.88 -2.58
CA VAL A 146 6.02 11.37 -2.40
C VAL A 146 6.48 11.61 -0.97
N ARG A 147 7.20 10.64 -0.43
CA ARG A 147 7.95 10.77 0.81
C ARG A 147 9.42 10.75 0.43
N ARG A 148 10.11 11.86 0.68
CA ARG A 148 11.54 11.99 0.39
C ARG A 148 12.34 11.82 1.67
N THR A 149 13.65 11.54 1.52
CA THR A 149 14.53 11.45 2.65
C THR A 149 14.75 12.83 3.28
N THR A 150 15.17 12.86 4.54
CA THR A 150 15.48 14.11 5.24
C THR A 150 16.57 14.94 4.51
N LEU A 151 17.51 14.26 3.83
CA LEU A 151 18.57 14.91 3.04
C LEU A 151 18.01 15.62 1.82
N GLU A 152 17.05 14.99 1.10
CA GLU A 152 16.41 15.60 -0.08
C GLU A 152 15.47 16.74 0.30
N ALA A 153 14.78 16.62 1.42
CA ALA A 153 13.90 17.67 1.93
C ALA A 153 14.65 18.93 2.31
N GLY A 154 15.91 18.82 2.74
CA GLY A 154 16.78 19.95 3.09
C GLY A 154 17.33 20.73 1.90
N GLN A 155 17.13 20.24 0.68
CA GLN A 155 17.61 20.88 -0.56
C GLN A 155 16.53 21.70 -1.26
N GLN A 156 15.33 21.75 -0.73
CA GLN A 156 14.24 22.58 -1.19
C GLN A 156 14.17 23.88 -0.35
#